data_0854b87da377263d04be3c41e479ab67
#
_entry.id   0854b87da377263d04be3c41e479ab67
#
_cell.length_a   1.000
_cell.length_b   1.000
_cell.length_c   1.000
_cell.angle_alpha   90.00
_cell.angle_beta   90.00
_cell.angle_gamma   90.00
#
_symmetry.space_group_name_H-M   'P 1'
#
loop_
_entity.id
_entity.type
_entity.pdbx_description
1 polymer ?
#
loop_
_entity_poly.entity_id
_entity_poly.type
_entity_poly.pdbx_seq_one_letter_code
_entity_poly.pdbx_strand_id
1 'polypeptide(L)'
;MKKSASSPANTPALAALAKTSIPYRVHTYDNESDHYGKEAADVMVERLGVEPEQIFKTLVIELAGKPAPGESPLAVAVVPVTTTLTVKKAAAALGASKAHMAAVDLAEKTTGYVAGGISPLGQKRKLRTVIDESALLWDNIYVSGGRRGCCLLYTSPSPRDLSTS
;
A
#
# COMPACT_ATOMS: atom_id res chain seq x y z
N MET A 1 -15.01 23.88 11.10
CA MET A 1 -15.01 23.54 10.77
C MET A 1 -14.84 22.72 10.47
N LYS A 2 -14.77 22.53 10.24
CA LYS A 2 -14.57 21.90 9.95
C LYS A 2 -14.44 21.15 9.29
N LYS A 3 -14.25 21.08 9.02
CA LYS A 3 -14.17 20.43 8.41
C LYS A 3 -13.84 19.49 8.13
N SER A 4 -13.69 19.55 8.08
CA SER A 4 -13.50 18.75 7.84
C SER A 4 -13.21 17.84 7.71
N ALA A 5 -13.10 18.14 7.81
CA ALA A 5 -12.78 17.20 7.86
C ALA A 5 -12.98 16.24 7.26
N SER A 6 -12.98 16.48 7.07
CA SER A 6 -13.11 15.64 6.74
C SER A 6 -13.54 14.66 6.08
N SER A 7 -13.80 14.66 5.28
CA SER A 7 -14.26 13.53 4.63
C SER A 7 -13.15 12.80 3.92
N PRO A 8 -12.42 12.00 4.61
CA PRO A 8 -11.40 11.21 3.98
C PRO A 8 -12.00 10.11 3.10
N ALA A 9 -13.30 10.00 3.10
CA ALA A 9 -13.98 8.83 2.60
C ALA A 9 -14.10 8.72 1.08
N ASN A 10 -13.24 9.38 0.33
CA ASN A 10 -13.39 9.38 -1.11
C ASN A 10 -12.26 8.70 -1.88
N THR A 11 -11.60 7.72 -1.28
CA THR A 11 -10.60 6.97 -2.03
C THR A 11 -11.13 5.58 -2.38
N PRO A 12 -10.65 4.99 -3.49
CA PRO A 12 -11.04 3.62 -3.82
C PRO A 12 -10.70 2.62 -2.71
N ALA A 13 -9.61 2.86 -1.97
CA ALA A 13 -9.22 2.00 -0.85
C ALA A 13 -10.28 1.99 0.23
N LEU A 14 -10.77 3.17 0.61
CA LEU A 14 -11.82 3.29 1.62
C LEU A 14 -13.12 2.69 1.16
N ALA A 15 -13.46 2.89 -0.10
CA ALA A 15 -14.65 2.29 -0.68
C ALA A 15 -14.57 0.77 -0.67
N ALA A 16 -13.38 0.22 -0.97
CA ALA A 16 -13.16 -1.22 -0.95
C ALA A 16 -13.32 -1.79 0.47
N LEU A 17 -12.74 -1.12 1.47
CA LEU A 17 -12.85 -1.56 2.86
C LEU A 17 -14.28 -1.46 3.40
N ALA A 18 -15.02 -0.45 2.97
CA ALA A 18 -16.39 -0.28 3.41
C ALA A 18 -17.29 -1.44 2.99
N LYS A 19 -16.90 -2.18 1.97
CA LYS A 19 -17.65 -3.34 1.50
C LYS A 19 -17.27 -4.63 2.23
N THR A 20 -16.30 -4.56 3.14
CA THR A 20 -15.84 -5.72 3.89
C THR A 20 -16.26 -5.61 5.33
N SER A 21 -16.10 -6.70 6.09
CA SER A 21 -16.31 -6.68 7.54
C SER A 21 -15.01 -6.45 8.30
N ILE A 22 -13.93 -6.15 7.59
CA ILE A 22 -12.62 -5.94 8.22
C ILE A 22 -12.63 -4.62 8.99
N PRO A 23 -12.31 -4.63 10.28
CA PRO A 23 -12.23 -3.39 11.06
C PRO A 23 -11.06 -2.53 10.56
N TYR A 24 -11.28 -1.24 10.46
CA TYR A 24 -10.24 -0.32 10.06
C TYR A 24 -10.48 1.06 10.67
N ARG A 25 -9.41 1.86 10.71
CA ARG A 25 -9.48 3.26 11.11
C ARG A 25 -8.73 4.12 10.10
N VAL A 26 -9.22 5.32 9.87
CA VAL A 26 -8.62 6.26 8.95
C VAL A 26 -7.93 7.35 9.75
N HIS A 27 -6.66 7.59 9.44
CA HIS A 27 -5.90 8.68 10.04
C HIS A 27 -5.49 9.64 8.94
N THR A 28 -5.75 10.91 9.14
CA THR A 28 -5.33 11.94 8.18
C THR A 28 -4.31 12.84 8.85
N TYR A 29 -3.39 13.37 8.07
CA TYR A 29 -2.39 14.31 8.54
C TYR A 29 -2.06 15.28 7.42
N ASP A 30 -1.55 16.47 7.82
CA ASP A 30 -1.19 17.46 6.85
C ASP A 30 0.07 17.04 6.11
N ASN A 31 0.00 17.13 4.80
CA ASN A 31 1.10 16.73 3.95
C ASN A 31 1.63 17.97 3.23
N GLU A 32 2.26 18.84 4.01
CA GLU A 32 2.76 20.11 3.49
C GLU A 32 4.09 19.99 2.76
N SER A 33 4.71 18.83 2.84
CA SER A 33 6.02 18.66 2.22
C SER A 33 5.95 17.70 1.04
N ASP A 34 6.93 17.84 0.16
CA ASP A 34 7.03 16.95 -0.99
C ASP A 34 7.74 15.64 -0.67
N HIS A 35 8.04 15.41 0.60
CA HIS A 35 8.69 14.18 1.03
C HIS A 35 7.67 13.13 1.40
N TYR A 36 7.73 11.99 0.73
CA TYR A 36 6.81 10.89 0.96
C TYR A 36 7.45 9.78 1.77
N GLY A 37 6.63 8.91 2.30
CA GLY A 37 7.10 7.71 2.96
C GLY A 37 7.71 7.96 4.31
N LYS A 38 8.97 8.30 4.38
CA LYS A 38 9.65 8.48 5.66
C LYS A 38 9.00 9.57 6.51
N GLU A 39 8.68 10.69 5.89
CA GLU A 39 8.06 11.79 6.62
C GLU A 39 6.67 11.45 7.11
N ALA A 40 5.91 10.75 6.28
CA ALA A 40 4.60 10.26 6.69
C ALA A 40 4.74 9.31 7.87
N ALA A 41 5.73 8.42 7.81
CA ALA A 41 5.99 7.50 8.91
C ALA A 41 6.39 8.24 10.18
N ASP A 42 7.26 9.25 10.07
CA ASP A 42 7.69 10.05 11.22
C ASP A 42 6.51 10.75 11.87
N VAL A 43 5.60 11.31 11.09
CA VAL A 43 4.39 11.96 11.60
C VAL A 43 3.52 10.95 12.33
N MET A 44 3.34 9.77 11.76
CA MET A 44 2.52 8.74 12.37
C MET A 44 3.11 8.24 13.69
N VAL A 45 4.43 8.03 13.71
CA VAL A 45 5.13 7.62 14.93
C VAL A 45 4.95 8.68 16.03
N GLU A 46 5.14 9.95 15.68
CA GLU A 46 5.03 11.03 16.64
C GLU A 46 3.60 11.20 17.17
N ARG A 47 2.62 11.16 16.27
CA ARG A 47 1.22 11.41 16.66
C ARG A 47 0.56 10.23 17.34
N LEU A 48 0.83 9.02 16.88
CA LEU A 48 0.11 7.84 17.34
C LEU A 48 0.92 6.94 18.23
N GLY A 49 2.22 7.20 18.38
CA GLY A 49 3.08 6.37 19.20
C GLY A 49 3.25 4.97 18.66
N VAL A 50 3.12 4.80 17.34
CA VAL A 50 3.26 3.49 16.72
C VAL A 50 4.71 3.20 16.38
N GLU A 51 5.02 1.90 16.23
CA GLU A 51 6.35 1.51 15.80
C GLU A 51 6.50 1.74 14.30
N PRO A 52 7.62 2.31 13.83
CA PRO A 52 7.79 2.53 12.39
C PRO A 52 7.72 1.25 11.57
N GLU A 53 8.12 0.11 12.15
CA GLU A 53 8.06 -1.19 11.47
C GLU A 53 6.63 -1.66 11.23
N GLN A 54 5.65 -1.01 11.88
CA GLN A 54 4.25 -1.31 11.73
C GLN A 54 3.62 -0.57 10.55
N ILE A 55 4.35 0.39 10.00
CA ILE A 55 3.89 1.19 8.87
C ILE A 55 4.46 0.62 7.59
N PHE A 56 3.59 0.25 6.67
CA PHE A 56 3.97 -0.40 5.42
C PHE A 56 3.77 0.53 4.23
N LYS A 57 4.70 0.46 3.29
CA LYS A 57 4.62 1.20 2.03
C LYS A 57 4.22 0.23 0.92
N THR A 58 3.55 0.77 -0.08
CA THR A 58 3.05 0.00 -1.22
C THR A 58 3.86 0.37 -2.44
N LEU A 59 4.58 -0.58 -2.98
CA LEU A 59 5.45 -0.38 -4.13
C LEU A 59 4.94 -1.19 -5.32
N VAL A 60 5.02 -0.61 -6.52
CA VAL A 60 4.63 -1.30 -7.74
C VAL A 60 5.89 -1.73 -8.46
N ILE A 61 5.96 -3.00 -8.81
CA ILE A 61 7.10 -3.57 -9.51
C ILE A 61 6.64 -4.15 -10.84
N GLU A 62 7.56 -4.24 -11.76
CA GLU A 62 7.29 -4.86 -13.06
C GLU A 62 8.08 -6.16 -13.13
N LEU A 63 7.37 -7.26 -13.44
CA LEU A 63 7.96 -8.58 -13.51
C LEU A 63 8.49 -8.86 -14.90
N ALA A 64 9.65 -9.49 -14.97
CA ALA A 64 10.22 -9.91 -16.24
C ALA A 64 9.45 -11.12 -16.77
N GLY A 65 9.45 -11.27 -18.08
CA GLY A 65 8.79 -12.39 -18.74
C GLY A 65 7.40 -12.02 -19.22
N LYS A 66 6.77 -12.98 -19.85
CA LYS A 66 5.44 -12.76 -20.42
C LYS A 66 4.39 -13.10 -19.35
N PRO A 67 3.50 -12.17 -19.04
CA PRO A 67 2.46 -12.48 -18.06
C PRO A 67 1.49 -13.52 -18.59
N ALA A 68 0.84 -14.23 -17.67
CA ALA A 68 -0.20 -15.17 -18.05
C ALA A 68 -1.36 -14.41 -18.69
N PRO A 69 -2.18 -15.09 -19.52
CA PRO A 69 -3.32 -14.43 -20.14
C PRO A 69 -4.22 -13.73 -19.11
N GLY A 70 -4.50 -12.47 -19.37
CA GLY A 70 -5.33 -11.67 -18.46
C GLY A 70 -4.60 -11.07 -17.29
N GLU A 71 -3.33 -11.40 -17.07
CA GLU A 71 -2.55 -10.83 -15.98
C GLU A 71 -1.72 -9.64 -16.44
N SER A 72 -1.50 -8.71 -15.53
CA SER A 72 -0.62 -7.58 -15.77
C SER A 72 0.84 -8.01 -15.55
N PRO A 73 1.80 -7.40 -16.23
CA PRO A 73 3.21 -7.59 -15.90
C PRO A 73 3.57 -6.88 -14.59
N LEU A 74 2.68 -6.03 -14.07
CA LEU A 74 2.93 -5.33 -12.81
C LEU A 74 2.41 -6.15 -11.62
N ALA A 75 3.05 -5.94 -10.49
CA ALA A 75 2.64 -6.53 -9.22
C ALA A 75 2.92 -5.54 -8.10
N VAL A 76 2.39 -5.82 -6.93
CA VAL A 76 2.49 -4.94 -5.77
C VAL A 76 3.28 -5.63 -4.68
N ALA A 77 4.19 -4.89 -4.06
CA ALA A 77 4.94 -5.34 -2.90
C ALA A 77 4.67 -4.40 -1.74
N VAL A 78 4.24 -4.94 -0.62
CA VAL A 78 3.93 -4.18 0.60
C VAL A 78 4.98 -4.54 1.63
N VAL A 79 5.77 -3.56 2.02
CA VAL A 79 6.90 -3.77 2.93
C VAL A 79 6.98 -2.66 3.97
N PRO A 80 7.59 -2.91 5.13
CA PRO A 80 7.75 -1.86 6.14
C PRO A 80 8.51 -0.66 5.59
N VAL A 81 8.11 0.54 6.01
CA VAL A 81 8.78 1.77 5.57
C VAL A 81 10.24 1.80 6.00
N THR A 82 10.59 1.03 7.03
CA THR A 82 11.97 0.96 7.55
C THR A 82 12.89 0.07 6.73
N THR A 83 12.35 -0.66 5.76
CA THR A 83 13.16 -1.59 4.96
C THR A 83 13.20 -1.14 3.50
N THR A 84 14.23 -1.64 2.81
CA THR A 84 14.33 -1.48 1.37
C THR A 84 13.79 -2.76 0.74
N LEU A 85 12.95 -2.62 -0.25
CA LEU A 85 12.40 -3.79 -0.94
C LEU A 85 13.52 -4.58 -1.63
N THR A 86 13.58 -5.87 -1.34
CA THR A 86 14.46 -6.77 -2.07
C THR A 86 13.67 -7.27 -3.28
N VAL A 87 13.87 -6.61 -4.40
CA VAL A 87 13.10 -6.88 -5.62
C VAL A 87 13.24 -8.32 -6.08
N LYS A 88 14.42 -8.88 -5.90
CA LYS A 88 14.68 -10.28 -6.26
C LYS A 88 13.81 -11.25 -5.46
N LYS A 89 13.65 -11.00 -4.16
CA LYS A 89 12.80 -11.85 -3.31
C LYS A 89 11.33 -11.70 -3.69
N ALA A 90 10.90 -10.49 -3.99
CA ALA A 90 9.53 -10.25 -4.44
C ALA A 90 9.26 -10.98 -5.75
N ALA A 91 10.19 -10.91 -6.69
CA ALA A 91 10.07 -11.62 -7.97
C ALA A 91 9.94 -13.13 -7.74
N ALA A 92 10.79 -13.68 -6.89
CA ALA A 92 10.75 -15.12 -6.59
C ALA A 92 9.41 -15.53 -5.98
N ALA A 93 8.91 -14.73 -5.05
CA ALA A 93 7.62 -15.00 -4.41
C ALA A 93 6.47 -14.96 -5.41
N LEU A 94 6.63 -14.22 -6.50
CA LEU A 94 5.62 -14.09 -7.55
C LEU A 94 5.88 -15.04 -8.74
N GLY A 95 6.88 -15.90 -8.62
CA GLY A 95 7.18 -16.87 -9.66
C GLY A 95 7.90 -16.28 -10.87
N ALA A 96 8.50 -15.10 -10.72
CA ALA A 96 9.23 -14.45 -11.81
C ALA A 96 10.73 -14.56 -11.58
N SER A 97 11.50 -14.53 -12.67
CA SER A 97 12.96 -14.61 -12.58
C SER A 97 13.59 -13.29 -12.13
N LYS A 98 12.98 -12.18 -12.53
CA LYS A 98 13.48 -10.84 -12.24
C LYS A 98 12.32 -9.87 -12.09
N ALA A 99 12.57 -8.76 -11.44
CA ALA A 99 11.64 -7.65 -11.38
C ALA A 99 12.42 -6.36 -11.20
N HIS A 100 11.78 -5.24 -11.49
CA HIS A 100 12.34 -3.92 -11.24
C HIS A 100 11.19 -2.99 -10.86
N MET A 101 11.53 -1.85 -10.31
CA MET A 101 10.49 -0.87 -9.94
C MET A 101 9.78 -0.39 -11.20
N ALA A 102 8.47 -0.38 -11.17
CA ALA A 102 7.68 0.08 -12.30
C ALA A 102 7.86 1.58 -12.54
N ALA A 103 7.76 1.99 -13.79
CA ALA A 103 7.76 3.42 -14.12
C ALA A 103 6.58 4.08 -13.41
N VAL A 104 6.79 5.30 -12.90
CA VAL A 104 5.78 6.00 -12.09
C VAL A 104 4.47 6.17 -12.86
N ASP A 105 4.55 6.63 -14.10
CA ASP A 105 3.36 6.85 -14.91
C ASP A 105 2.57 5.57 -15.17
N LEU A 106 3.26 4.47 -15.38
CA LEU A 106 2.62 3.17 -15.58
C LEU A 106 1.97 2.68 -14.28
N ALA A 107 2.65 2.86 -13.16
CA ALA A 107 2.11 2.49 -11.85
C ALA A 107 0.84 3.30 -11.56
N GLU A 108 0.87 4.60 -11.81
CA GLU A 108 -0.29 5.46 -11.57
C GLU A 108 -1.46 5.10 -12.47
N LYS A 109 -1.20 4.87 -13.72
CA LYS A 109 -2.23 4.50 -14.70
C LYS A 109 -2.89 3.17 -14.34
N THR A 110 -2.09 2.22 -13.91
CA THR A 110 -2.58 0.87 -13.63
C THR A 110 -3.33 0.79 -12.29
N THR A 111 -2.81 1.44 -11.26
CA THR A 111 -3.42 1.39 -9.93
C THR A 111 -4.56 2.39 -9.76
N GLY A 112 -4.51 3.50 -10.48
CA GLY A 112 -5.46 4.59 -10.32
C GLY A 112 -5.09 5.56 -9.20
N TYR A 113 -3.92 5.37 -8.59
CA TYR A 113 -3.44 6.22 -7.50
C TYR A 113 -2.25 7.04 -7.95
N VAL A 114 -2.02 8.15 -7.27
CA VAL A 114 -0.88 9.01 -7.51
C VAL A 114 0.30 8.55 -6.65
N ALA A 115 1.51 8.62 -7.18
CA ALA A 115 2.71 8.23 -6.46
C ALA A 115 2.78 8.93 -5.10
N GLY A 116 3.16 8.19 -4.08
CA GLY A 116 3.13 8.67 -2.70
C GLY A 116 1.81 8.39 -2.00
N GLY A 117 0.78 8.02 -2.73
CA GLY A 117 -0.51 7.69 -2.16
C GLY A 117 -1.09 6.38 -2.69
N ILE A 118 -0.24 5.51 -3.23
CA ILE A 118 -0.72 4.22 -3.74
C ILE A 118 -1.10 3.31 -2.57
N SER A 119 -2.33 2.82 -2.59
CA SER A 119 -2.82 1.87 -1.59
C SER A 119 -2.78 0.46 -2.15
N PRO A 120 -2.58 -0.56 -1.31
CA PRO A 120 -2.69 -1.94 -1.76
C PRO A 120 -4.14 -2.37 -1.98
N LEU A 121 -5.09 -1.52 -1.60
CA LEU A 121 -6.52 -1.82 -1.67
C LEU A 121 -7.20 -0.97 -2.73
N GLY A 122 -8.27 -1.49 -3.31
CA GLY A 122 -9.11 -0.71 -4.22
C GLY A 122 -8.45 -0.26 -5.50
N GLN A 123 -7.44 -0.95 -5.97
CA GLN A 123 -6.74 -0.57 -7.19
C GLN A 123 -7.63 -0.70 -8.41
N LYS A 124 -7.44 0.20 -9.38
CA LYS A 124 -8.20 0.22 -10.61
C LYS A 124 -8.09 -1.09 -11.36
N ARG A 125 -6.89 -1.64 -11.44
CA ARG A 125 -6.65 -2.96 -11.98
C ARG A 125 -6.10 -3.84 -10.89
N LYS A 126 -6.67 -5.03 -10.75
CA LYS A 126 -6.23 -5.96 -9.75
C LYS A 126 -4.86 -6.50 -10.07
N LEU A 127 -3.93 -6.35 -9.16
CA LEU A 127 -2.55 -6.81 -9.32
C LEU A 127 -2.23 -7.86 -8.27
N ARG A 128 -1.39 -8.80 -8.64
CA ARG A 128 -0.89 -9.76 -7.67
C ARG A 128 -0.09 -8.99 -6.61
N THR A 129 -0.24 -9.37 -5.37
CA THR A 129 0.36 -8.65 -4.26
C THR A 129 1.13 -9.60 -3.36
N VAL A 130 2.36 -9.21 -3.01
CA VAL A 130 3.12 -9.87 -1.96
C VAL A 130 3.27 -8.91 -0.81
N ILE A 131 3.25 -9.45 0.40
CA ILE A 131 3.41 -8.64 1.60
C ILE A 131 4.54 -9.23 2.43
N ASP A 132 5.36 -8.37 3.00
CA ASP A 132 6.46 -8.83 3.82
C ASP A 132 5.94 -9.62 5.02
N GLU A 133 6.58 -10.73 5.32
CA GLU A 133 6.11 -11.62 6.40
C GLU A 133 6.09 -10.96 7.77
N SER A 134 6.84 -9.88 7.95
CA SER A 134 6.83 -9.15 9.22
C SER A 134 5.43 -8.60 9.55
N ALA A 135 4.54 -8.49 8.57
CA ALA A 135 3.17 -8.07 8.82
C ALA A 135 2.46 -9.01 9.80
N LEU A 136 2.85 -10.27 9.82
CA LEU A 136 2.25 -11.26 10.71
C LEU A 136 2.65 -11.07 12.17
N LEU A 137 3.67 -10.25 12.43
CA LEU A 137 4.12 -9.96 13.80
C LEU A 137 3.23 -8.94 14.50
N TRP A 138 2.34 -8.29 13.77
CA TRP A 138 1.50 -7.22 14.29
C TRP A 138 0.02 -7.61 14.23
N ASP A 139 -0.74 -7.19 15.24
CA ASP A 139 -2.20 -7.36 15.19
C ASP A 139 -2.81 -6.40 14.18
N ASN A 140 -2.19 -5.25 14.00
CA ASN A 140 -2.64 -4.22 13.06
C ASN A 140 -1.45 -3.63 12.34
N ILE A 141 -1.65 -3.26 11.10
CA ILE A 141 -0.62 -2.55 10.32
C ILE A 141 -1.24 -1.29 9.71
N TYR A 142 -0.37 -0.35 9.33
CA TYR A 142 -0.77 0.89 8.67
C TYR A 142 -0.36 0.82 7.21
N VAL A 143 -1.28 1.15 6.33
CA VAL A 143 -1.01 1.22 4.89
C VAL A 143 -1.61 2.53 4.35
N SER A 144 -1.21 2.91 3.14
CA SER A 144 -1.77 4.10 2.52
C SER A 144 -3.28 3.98 2.32
N GLY A 145 -3.99 5.04 2.59
CA GLY A 145 -5.43 5.12 2.38
C GLY A 145 -5.82 5.55 0.97
N GLY A 146 -4.87 5.68 0.06
CA GLY A 146 -5.16 6.01 -1.34
C GLY A 146 -4.87 7.45 -1.74
N ARG A 147 -4.27 8.21 -0.85
CA ARG A 147 -3.78 9.56 -1.16
C ARG A 147 -2.78 9.97 -0.09
N ARG A 148 -1.96 10.96 -0.41
CA ARG A 148 -1.02 11.50 0.57
C ARG A 148 -1.80 12.09 1.73
N GLY A 149 -1.29 11.91 2.93
CA GLY A 149 -1.94 12.42 4.13
C GLY A 149 -3.08 11.56 4.64
N CYS A 150 -3.33 10.43 4.01
CA CYS A 150 -4.37 9.49 4.45
C CYS A 150 -3.74 8.12 4.69
N CYS A 151 -3.80 7.66 5.92
CA CYS A 151 -3.24 6.38 6.31
C CYS A 151 -4.34 5.52 6.94
N LEU A 152 -4.32 4.24 6.63
CA LEU A 152 -5.26 3.29 7.17
C LEU A 152 -4.60 2.37 8.16
N LEU A 153 -5.22 2.24 9.31
CA LEU A 153 -4.91 1.19 10.25
C LEU A 153 -5.96 0.12 10.07
N TYR A 154 -5.56 -1.12 9.87
CA TYR A 154 -6.52 -2.19 9.88
C TYR A 154 -5.94 -3.46 10.49
N THR A 155 -6.86 -4.36 10.85
CA THR A 155 -6.52 -5.60 11.54
C THR A 155 -5.52 -6.40 10.72
N SER A 156 -4.66 -7.11 11.43
CA SER A 156 -3.59 -7.90 10.83
C SER A 156 -4.03 -8.56 9.53
N PRO A 157 -3.36 -8.24 8.44
CA PRO A 157 -3.77 -8.78 7.16
C PRO A 157 -3.33 -10.23 7.06
N SER A 158 -4.19 -11.04 6.49
CA SER A 158 -3.75 -12.31 5.98
C SER A 158 -3.39 -12.07 4.52
N PRO A 159 -2.56 -12.87 3.92
CA PRO A 159 -2.32 -12.79 2.48
C PRO A 159 -3.62 -12.81 1.68
N ARG A 160 -4.63 -13.44 2.22
CA ARG A 160 -5.94 -13.54 1.63
C ARG A 160 -6.67 -12.19 1.56
N ASP A 161 -6.47 -11.34 2.57
CA ASP A 161 -7.15 -10.05 2.65
C ASP A 161 -6.63 -9.05 1.63
N LEU A 162 -5.36 -9.14 1.27
CA LEU A 162 -4.74 -8.21 0.35
C LEU A 162 -4.60 -8.78 -1.06
N SER A 163 -4.35 -10.08 -1.16
CA SER A 163 -4.09 -10.70 -2.46
C SER A 163 -5.31 -11.21 -3.14
N THR A 164 -6.43 -11.02 -2.63
CA THR A 164 -7.54 -11.51 -3.30
C THR A 164 -7.71 -11.09 -4.60
N SER A 165 -7.22 -11.62 -5.19
CA SER A 165 -7.71 -11.33 -6.29
C SER A 165 -8.86 -11.91 -6.80
#